data_70255a8e7aad25e558af8b5f47612c92
#
_entry.id   70255a8e7aad25e558af8b5f47612c92
#
_cell.length_a   1.000
_cell.length_b   1.000
_cell.length_c   1.000
_cell.angle_alpha   90.00
_cell.angle_beta   90.00
_cell.angle_gamma   90.00
#
_symmetry.space_group_name_H-M   'P 1'
#
loop_
_entity.id
_entity.type
_entity.pdbx_description
1 polymer ?
#
loop_
_entity_poly.entity_id
_entity_poly.type
_entity_poly.pdbx_seq_one_letter_code
_entity_poly.pdbx_strand_id
1 'polypeptide(L)'
;MSNDEKFHVQRHSDREVHDRLNINELLDSQYVAHVGFIDPEINAPFVVPMGFARDENRILIHGSTGSRIMMAIAKEIDLCVTVTQLNAIVVARSAFNSSMNYESVMIFGKARVLKEDEKDVALERITTKLVPGLWEYGRTMTKKESAATMIVELSLEKISAKARSGDPSDDEEDLDLPLWAGIIPLTTVQGSAITAKNAAGIAVPPHIK
;
A
#
# COMPACT_ATOMS: atom_id res chain seq x y z
N MET A 1 -5.47 -24.41 16.22
CA MET A 1 -5.43 -23.40 15.15
C MET A 1 -4.28 -23.71 14.23
N SER A 2 -4.54 -23.90 12.94
CA SER A 2 -3.48 -24.01 11.94
C SER A 2 -2.67 -22.70 11.94
N ASN A 3 -1.42 -22.72 11.42
CA ASN A 3 -0.60 -21.50 11.38
C ASN A 3 -1.25 -20.42 10.49
N ASP A 4 -2.10 -20.80 9.53
CA ASP A 4 -2.81 -19.89 8.64
C ASP A 4 -4.01 -19.19 9.31
N GLU A 5 -4.71 -19.86 10.22
CA GLU A 5 -5.84 -19.27 10.98
C GLU A 5 -5.44 -18.04 11.82
N LYS A 6 -4.15 -17.91 12.18
CA LYS A 6 -3.67 -16.77 12.98
C LYS A 6 -3.64 -15.44 12.21
N PHE A 7 -3.65 -15.49 10.88
CA PHE A 7 -3.60 -14.30 10.02
C PHE A 7 -4.98 -13.81 9.60
N HIS A 8 -6.05 -14.58 9.86
CA HIS A 8 -7.42 -14.18 9.58
C HIS A 8 -7.95 -13.12 10.56
N VAL A 9 -8.94 -12.35 10.10
CA VAL A 9 -9.61 -11.34 10.92
C VAL A 9 -10.39 -12.01 12.04
N GLN A 10 -9.98 -11.81 13.30
CA GLN A 10 -10.62 -12.45 14.45
C GLN A 10 -11.75 -11.61 15.03
N ARG A 11 -11.59 -10.29 15.08
CA ARG A 11 -12.62 -9.36 15.58
C ARG A 11 -13.32 -8.69 14.41
N HIS A 12 -14.66 -8.65 14.43
CA HIS A 12 -15.48 -8.19 13.32
C HIS A 12 -15.15 -8.97 12.04
N SER A 13 -15.28 -10.29 12.10
CA SER A 13 -15.07 -11.20 10.95
C SER A 13 -16.04 -10.93 9.79
N ASP A 14 -17.19 -10.32 10.09
CA ASP A 14 -18.14 -9.78 9.10
C ASP A 14 -17.54 -8.75 8.15
N ARG A 15 -16.41 -8.14 8.51
CA ARG A 15 -15.66 -7.16 7.70
C ARG A 15 -14.49 -7.77 6.94
N GLU A 16 -14.26 -9.06 7.07
CA GLU A 16 -13.19 -9.72 6.33
C GLU A 16 -13.50 -9.76 4.84
N VAL A 17 -12.51 -9.39 4.02
CA VAL A 17 -12.63 -9.37 2.56
C VAL A 17 -11.86 -10.55 1.99
N HIS A 18 -12.59 -11.43 1.29
CA HIS A 18 -12.01 -12.60 0.62
C HIS A 18 -11.95 -12.42 -0.90
N ASP A 19 -12.72 -11.48 -1.45
CA ASP A 19 -12.73 -11.23 -2.88
C ASP A 19 -11.40 -10.66 -3.35
N ARG A 20 -10.74 -11.44 -4.18
CA ARG A 20 -9.43 -11.10 -4.74
C ARG A 20 -9.47 -9.85 -5.63
N LEU A 21 -10.57 -9.60 -6.32
CA LEU A 21 -10.71 -8.41 -7.17
C LEU A 21 -10.67 -7.14 -6.30
N ASN A 22 -11.45 -7.08 -5.24
CA ASN A 22 -11.47 -5.95 -4.32
C ASN A 22 -10.10 -5.71 -3.68
N ILE A 23 -9.39 -6.79 -3.29
CA ILE A 23 -8.03 -6.69 -2.73
C ILE A 23 -7.06 -6.12 -3.78
N ASN A 24 -7.14 -6.59 -5.02
CA ASN A 24 -6.30 -6.11 -6.10
C ASN A 24 -6.58 -4.64 -6.43
N GLU A 25 -7.85 -4.22 -6.46
CA GLU A 25 -8.25 -2.82 -6.68
C GLU A 25 -7.67 -1.90 -5.60
N LEU A 26 -7.75 -2.30 -4.32
CA LEU A 26 -7.11 -1.55 -3.24
C LEU A 26 -5.59 -1.43 -3.46
N LEU A 27 -4.91 -2.54 -3.76
CA LEU A 27 -3.46 -2.53 -3.99
C LEU A 27 -3.07 -1.70 -5.21
N ASP A 28 -3.88 -1.71 -6.26
CA ASP A 28 -3.62 -0.95 -7.49
C ASP A 28 -3.90 0.55 -7.33
N SER A 29 -4.86 0.93 -6.47
CA SER A 29 -5.21 2.33 -6.22
C SER A 29 -4.22 3.06 -5.31
N GLN A 30 -3.48 2.35 -4.44
CA GLN A 30 -2.60 2.96 -3.45
C GLN A 30 -1.14 2.99 -3.91
N TYR A 31 -0.43 4.08 -3.58
CA TYR A 31 0.98 4.29 -3.95
C TYR A 31 1.96 3.91 -2.83
N VAL A 32 1.51 3.87 -1.59
CA VAL A 32 2.36 3.66 -0.41
C VAL A 32 1.92 2.42 0.36
N ALA A 33 2.89 1.56 0.64
CA ALA A 33 2.76 0.44 1.58
C ALA A 33 3.60 0.74 2.83
N HIS A 34 3.12 0.33 4.00
CA HIS A 34 3.83 0.41 5.27
C HIS A 34 4.47 -0.95 5.55
N VAL A 35 5.79 -1.02 5.45
CA VAL A 35 6.57 -2.25 5.60
C VAL A 35 7.04 -2.38 7.04
N GLY A 36 6.42 -3.28 7.80
CA GLY A 36 6.75 -3.61 9.18
C GLY A 36 7.72 -4.78 9.28
N PHE A 37 8.73 -4.67 10.13
CA PHE A 37 9.71 -5.72 10.41
C PHE A 37 10.37 -5.54 11.78
N ILE A 38 11.01 -6.59 12.28
CA ILE A 38 11.93 -6.52 13.42
C ILE A 38 13.35 -6.44 12.86
N ASP A 39 14.05 -5.36 13.18
CA ASP A 39 15.45 -5.21 12.78
C ASP A 39 16.30 -6.28 13.50
N PRO A 40 17.01 -7.17 12.76
CA PRO A 40 17.71 -8.29 13.36
C PRO A 40 18.98 -7.90 14.12
N GLU A 41 19.50 -6.68 13.96
CA GLU A 41 20.72 -6.22 14.62
C GLU A 41 20.43 -5.64 16.01
N ILE A 42 19.32 -4.90 16.13
CA ILE A 42 18.98 -4.21 17.39
C ILE A 42 17.71 -4.78 18.05
N ASN A 43 17.08 -5.78 17.43
CA ASN A 43 15.84 -6.42 17.89
C ASN A 43 14.72 -5.41 18.22
N ALA A 44 14.54 -4.43 17.36
CA ALA A 44 13.54 -3.38 17.53
C ALA A 44 12.54 -3.37 16.34
N PRO A 45 11.24 -3.07 16.57
CA PRO A 45 10.27 -2.95 15.52
C PRO A 45 10.45 -1.66 14.72
N PHE A 46 10.33 -1.76 13.40
CA PHE A 46 10.27 -0.64 12.48
C PHE A 46 9.06 -0.76 11.56
N VAL A 47 8.53 0.39 11.15
CA VAL A 47 7.55 0.51 10.07
C VAL A 47 8.03 1.59 9.13
N VAL A 48 8.25 1.25 7.87
CA VAL A 48 8.78 2.16 6.85
C VAL A 48 7.77 2.32 5.71
N PRO A 49 7.31 3.56 5.41
CA PRO A 49 6.48 3.79 4.22
C PRO A 49 7.34 3.66 2.97
N MET A 50 6.90 2.88 1.99
CA MET A 50 7.60 2.62 0.74
C MET A 50 6.63 2.62 -0.44
N GLY A 51 7.08 3.15 -1.59
CA GLY A 51 6.39 2.97 -2.85
C GLY A 51 6.40 1.50 -3.26
N PHE A 52 5.30 1.04 -3.84
CA PHE A 52 5.16 -0.35 -4.27
C PHE A 52 4.33 -0.45 -5.55
N ALA A 53 4.41 -1.59 -6.22
CA ALA A 53 3.48 -1.97 -7.28
C ALA A 53 3.00 -3.40 -7.07
N ARG A 54 1.74 -3.69 -7.41
CA ARG A 54 1.28 -5.06 -7.55
C ARG A 54 1.65 -5.57 -8.95
N ASP A 55 2.10 -6.80 -9.00
CA ASP A 55 2.36 -7.55 -10.22
C ASP A 55 1.79 -8.95 -10.06
N GLU A 56 0.63 -9.20 -10.68
CA GLU A 56 -0.13 -10.45 -10.54
C GLU A 56 -0.42 -10.84 -9.08
N ASN A 57 0.25 -11.88 -8.57
CA ASN A 57 0.06 -12.42 -7.21
C ASN A 57 1.20 -12.03 -6.26
N ARG A 58 1.85 -10.91 -6.50
CA ARG A 58 2.93 -10.37 -5.66
C ARG A 58 2.90 -8.85 -5.63
N ILE A 59 3.56 -8.27 -4.64
CA ILE A 59 3.93 -6.86 -4.64
C ILE A 59 5.44 -6.72 -4.86
N LEU A 60 5.81 -5.65 -5.56
CA LEU A 60 7.18 -5.25 -5.84
C LEU A 60 7.49 -3.99 -5.04
N ILE A 61 8.64 -3.99 -4.38
CA ILE A 61 9.15 -2.84 -3.61
C ILE A 61 10.59 -2.61 -4.03
N HIS A 62 10.99 -1.36 -4.21
CA HIS A 62 12.39 -1.02 -4.51
C HIS A 62 12.98 -0.07 -3.49
N GLY A 63 14.29 -0.11 -3.36
CA GLY A 63 15.02 0.78 -2.48
C GLY A 63 16.54 0.74 -2.74
N SER A 64 17.26 1.62 -2.05
CA SER A 64 18.73 1.61 -2.10
C SER A 64 19.28 0.33 -1.44
N THR A 65 20.27 -0.30 -2.08
CA THR A 65 20.99 -1.45 -1.52
C THR A 65 21.61 -1.16 -0.16
N GLY A 66 21.93 0.10 0.15
CA GLY A 66 22.48 0.53 1.44
C GLY A 66 21.43 0.93 2.47
N SER A 67 20.14 0.85 2.18
CA SER A 67 19.12 1.19 3.18
C SER A 67 18.95 0.07 4.21
N ARG A 68 18.70 0.47 5.47
CA ARG A 68 18.50 -0.49 6.59
C ARG A 68 17.48 -1.57 6.25
N ILE A 69 16.31 -1.18 5.75
CA ILE A 69 15.24 -2.11 5.42
C ILE A 69 15.66 -3.11 4.33
N MET A 70 16.33 -2.65 3.26
CA MET A 70 16.76 -3.55 2.20
C MET A 70 17.86 -4.52 2.67
N MET A 71 18.76 -4.05 3.52
CA MET A 71 19.77 -4.92 4.16
C MET A 71 19.13 -5.93 5.12
N ALA A 72 18.07 -5.56 5.82
CA ALA A 72 17.33 -6.48 6.69
C ALA A 72 16.55 -7.52 5.85
N ILE A 73 15.86 -7.10 4.79
CA ILE A 73 15.13 -8.00 3.88
C ILE A 73 16.08 -9.03 3.23
N ALA A 74 17.29 -8.61 2.85
CA ALA A 74 18.30 -9.52 2.30
C ALA A 74 18.73 -10.64 3.28
N LYS A 75 18.39 -10.52 4.56
CA LYS A 75 18.58 -11.57 5.59
C LYS A 75 17.36 -12.48 5.75
N GLU A 76 16.41 -12.42 4.82
CA GLU A 76 15.20 -13.26 4.78
C GLU A 76 14.33 -13.16 6.06
N ILE A 77 14.18 -11.94 6.58
CA ILE A 77 13.34 -11.69 7.76
C ILE A 77 11.86 -11.75 7.42
N ASP A 78 11.02 -11.98 8.42
CA ASP A 78 9.57 -11.89 8.28
C ASP A 78 9.12 -10.44 8.19
N LEU A 79 8.20 -10.17 7.27
CA LEU A 79 7.60 -8.87 7.02
C LEU A 79 6.10 -8.91 7.28
N CYS A 80 5.56 -7.76 7.70
CA CYS A 80 4.15 -7.43 7.63
C CYS A 80 4.01 -6.15 6.82
N VAL A 81 3.45 -6.24 5.62
CA VAL A 81 3.22 -5.09 4.75
C VAL A 81 1.76 -4.71 4.79
N THR A 82 1.45 -3.47 5.13
CA THR A 82 0.07 -2.97 5.21
C THR A 82 -0.17 -1.89 4.17
N VAL A 83 -1.29 -2.03 3.45
CA VAL A 83 -1.84 -1.00 2.56
C VAL A 83 -3.23 -0.64 3.06
N THR A 84 -3.54 0.65 3.15
CA THR A 84 -4.81 1.14 3.71
C THR A 84 -5.34 2.30 2.88
N GLN A 85 -6.64 2.32 2.65
CA GLN A 85 -7.40 3.44 2.11
C GLN A 85 -8.45 3.88 3.12
N LEU A 86 -8.48 5.17 3.43
CA LEU A 86 -9.51 5.80 4.24
C LEU A 86 -10.55 6.42 3.30
N ASN A 87 -11.80 5.93 3.37
CA ASN A 87 -12.86 6.32 2.44
C ASN A 87 -13.80 7.38 3.01
N ALA A 88 -14.05 7.37 4.34
CA ALA A 88 -14.87 8.39 4.99
C ALA A 88 -14.65 8.40 6.50
N ILE A 89 -14.97 9.54 7.14
CA ILE A 89 -15.20 9.63 8.58
C ILE A 89 -16.68 9.34 8.81
N VAL A 90 -16.98 8.52 9.81
CA VAL A 90 -18.34 8.15 10.21
C VAL A 90 -18.66 8.83 11.52
N VAL A 91 -19.62 9.73 11.49
CA VAL A 91 -20.09 10.48 12.66
C VAL A 91 -21.41 9.89 13.13
N ALA A 92 -21.40 9.28 14.29
CA ALA A 92 -22.58 8.77 14.97
C ALA A 92 -23.12 9.84 15.95
N ARG A 93 -24.33 9.61 16.48
CA ARG A 93 -24.89 10.45 17.55
C ARG A 93 -24.09 10.34 18.82
N SER A 94 -23.52 9.18 19.08
CA SER A 94 -22.56 8.93 20.16
C SER A 94 -21.11 9.04 19.66
N ALA A 95 -20.24 9.69 20.43
CA ALA A 95 -18.81 9.70 20.15
C ALA A 95 -18.21 8.28 20.15
N PHE A 96 -18.75 7.39 20.96
CA PHE A 96 -18.33 5.98 21.05
C PHE A 96 -18.59 5.21 19.74
N ASN A 97 -19.70 5.47 19.08
CA ASN A 97 -20.12 4.80 17.85
C ASN A 97 -19.56 5.47 16.59
N SER A 98 -18.92 6.65 16.73
CA SER A 98 -18.21 7.31 15.62
C SER A 98 -17.00 6.49 15.20
N SER A 99 -16.72 6.44 13.89
CA SER A 99 -15.72 5.53 13.31
C SER A 99 -15.21 6.06 11.97
N MET A 100 -14.71 5.15 11.11
CA MET A 100 -14.27 5.46 9.75
C MET A 100 -14.67 4.32 8.80
N ASN A 101 -14.95 4.65 7.55
CA ASN A 101 -15.03 3.71 6.44
C ASN A 101 -13.64 3.58 5.82
N TYR A 102 -13.18 2.35 5.65
CA TYR A 102 -11.83 2.07 5.18
C TYR A 102 -11.74 0.70 4.52
N GLU A 103 -10.67 0.52 3.78
CA GLU A 103 -10.19 -0.76 3.29
C GLU A 103 -8.74 -0.93 3.70
N SER A 104 -8.35 -2.14 4.05
CA SER A 104 -6.98 -2.46 4.40
C SER A 104 -6.62 -3.88 4.04
N VAL A 105 -5.37 -4.10 3.66
CA VAL A 105 -4.79 -5.43 3.47
C VAL A 105 -3.47 -5.50 4.19
N MET A 106 -3.24 -6.58 4.91
CA MET A 106 -1.95 -6.97 5.47
C MET A 106 -1.43 -8.16 4.69
N ILE A 107 -0.15 -8.12 4.32
CA ILE A 107 0.55 -9.13 3.54
C ILE A 107 1.69 -9.63 4.41
N PHE A 108 1.79 -10.95 4.58
CA PHE A 108 2.77 -11.56 5.50
C PHE A 108 3.71 -12.48 4.75
N GLY A 109 4.97 -12.49 5.14
CA GLY A 109 5.95 -13.44 4.62
C GLY A 109 7.35 -12.88 4.55
N LYS A 110 8.21 -13.61 3.86
CA LYS A 110 9.57 -13.21 3.55
C LYS A 110 9.64 -12.73 2.12
N ALA A 111 10.24 -11.57 1.89
CA ALA A 111 10.43 -11.08 0.56
C ALA A 111 11.67 -11.74 -0.09
N ARG A 112 11.57 -11.99 -1.39
CA ARG A 112 12.68 -12.47 -2.22
C ARG A 112 13.35 -11.29 -2.92
N VAL A 113 14.66 -11.23 -2.86
CA VAL A 113 15.44 -10.26 -3.67
C VAL A 113 15.45 -10.72 -5.12
N LEU A 114 15.08 -9.82 -6.05
CA LEU A 114 15.10 -10.10 -7.47
C LEU A 114 16.53 -10.14 -8.02
N LYS A 115 16.76 -11.03 -9.00
CA LYS A 115 18.02 -11.12 -9.73
C LYS A 115 18.15 -9.98 -10.74
N GLU A 116 19.35 -9.78 -11.26
CA GLU A 116 19.64 -8.67 -12.19
C GLU A 116 18.79 -8.72 -13.45
N ASP A 117 18.54 -9.90 -14.01
CA ASP A 117 17.72 -10.14 -15.19
C ASP A 117 16.20 -9.92 -14.98
N GLU A 118 15.74 -9.86 -13.73
CA GLU A 118 14.36 -9.60 -13.36
C GLU A 118 14.07 -8.10 -13.09
N LYS A 119 15.11 -7.29 -12.88
CA LYS A 119 14.98 -5.91 -12.37
C LYS A 119 14.28 -4.97 -13.36
N ASP A 120 14.59 -5.04 -14.65
CA ASP A 120 14.04 -4.10 -15.64
C ASP A 120 12.51 -4.24 -15.72
N VAL A 121 12.01 -5.46 -15.79
CA VAL A 121 10.55 -5.73 -15.81
C VAL A 121 9.88 -5.25 -14.51
N ALA A 122 10.50 -5.49 -13.37
CA ALA A 122 9.95 -5.06 -12.09
C ALA A 122 9.95 -3.52 -11.94
N LEU A 123 10.99 -2.85 -12.40
CA LEU A 123 11.06 -1.38 -12.40
C LEU A 123 10.06 -0.75 -13.37
N GLU A 124 9.87 -1.35 -14.54
CA GLU A 124 8.82 -0.95 -15.48
C GLU A 124 7.45 -0.99 -14.79
N ARG A 125 7.12 -2.08 -14.07
CA ARG A 125 5.86 -2.21 -13.32
C ARG A 125 5.69 -1.12 -12.27
N ILE A 126 6.74 -0.87 -11.46
CA ILE A 126 6.72 0.15 -10.42
C ILE A 126 6.59 1.55 -11.05
N THR A 127 7.32 1.84 -12.11
CA THR A 127 7.33 3.14 -12.78
C THR A 127 6.00 3.42 -13.49
N THR A 128 5.46 2.42 -14.20
CA THR A 128 4.17 2.51 -14.90
C THR A 128 3.00 2.73 -13.91
N LYS A 129 3.07 2.13 -12.72
CA LYS A 129 2.08 2.40 -11.67
C LYS A 129 2.14 3.85 -11.18
N LEU A 130 3.33 4.43 -11.04
CA LEU A 130 3.48 5.83 -10.63
C LEU A 130 2.94 6.79 -11.69
N VAL A 131 3.38 6.60 -12.93
CA VAL A 131 2.95 7.41 -14.08
C VAL A 131 2.95 6.51 -15.33
N PRO A 132 1.77 6.19 -15.89
CA PRO A 132 1.67 5.44 -17.14
C PRO A 132 2.47 6.14 -18.25
N GLY A 133 3.27 5.38 -19.01
CA GLY A 133 4.13 5.90 -20.09
C GLY A 133 5.46 6.53 -19.63
N LEU A 134 5.73 6.58 -18.32
CA LEU A 134 6.99 7.15 -17.83
C LEU A 134 8.20 6.28 -18.13
N TRP A 135 8.04 4.97 -18.21
CA TRP A 135 9.11 4.03 -18.51
C TRP A 135 9.67 4.26 -19.94
N GLU A 136 8.80 4.44 -20.91
CA GLU A 136 9.16 4.70 -22.30
C GLU A 136 9.65 6.13 -22.51
N TYR A 137 9.12 7.08 -21.76
CA TYR A 137 9.49 8.50 -21.84
C TYR A 137 10.85 8.78 -21.19
N GLY A 138 11.15 8.09 -20.08
CA GLY A 138 12.38 8.29 -19.34
C GLY A 138 13.62 7.72 -20.05
N ARG A 139 14.80 8.16 -19.65
CA ARG A 139 16.02 7.47 -20.05
C ARG A 139 16.17 6.15 -19.32
N THR A 140 16.79 5.18 -19.95
CA THR A 140 17.15 3.91 -19.32
C THR A 140 18.11 4.12 -18.14
N MET A 141 18.01 3.24 -17.13
CA MET A 141 18.95 3.23 -16.02
C MET A 141 20.38 2.91 -16.48
N THR A 142 21.33 3.57 -15.85
CA THR A 142 22.73 3.21 -15.97
C THR A 142 23.05 1.94 -15.15
N LYS A 143 24.12 1.24 -15.49
CA LYS A 143 24.61 0.08 -14.69
C LYS A 143 24.87 0.43 -13.22
N LYS A 144 25.31 1.68 -12.96
CA LYS A 144 25.56 2.15 -11.59
C LYS A 144 24.24 2.32 -10.81
N GLU A 145 23.21 2.86 -11.44
CA GLU A 145 21.89 3.01 -10.84
C GLU A 145 21.24 1.65 -10.58
N SER A 146 21.32 0.71 -11.54
CA SER A 146 20.84 -0.67 -11.34
C SER A 146 21.56 -1.35 -10.17
N ALA A 147 22.88 -1.26 -10.11
CA ALA A 147 23.66 -1.85 -9.01
C ALA A 147 23.35 -1.24 -7.63
N ALA A 148 22.96 0.05 -7.58
CA ALA A 148 22.57 0.74 -6.35
C ALA A 148 21.12 0.48 -5.92
N THR A 149 20.32 -0.17 -6.78
CA THR A 149 18.90 -0.45 -6.55
C THR A 149 18.69 -1.91 -6.24
N MET A 150 18.06 -2.20 -5.11
CA MET A 150 17.51 -3.51 -4.78
C MET A 150 16.01 -3.50 -5.02
N ILE A 151 15.52 -4.57 -5.63
CA ILE A 151 14.08 -4.80 -5.80
C ILE A 151 13.75 -6.12 -5.13
N VAL A 152 12.65 -6.12 -4.41
CA VAL A 152 12.14 -7.31 -3.71
C VAL A 152 10.70 -7.57 -4.11
N GLU A 153 10.32 -8.83 -4.10
CA GLU A 153 8.93 -9.26 -4.24
C GLU A 153 8.43 -9.91 -2.96
N LEU A 154 7.16 -9.71 -2.64
CA LEU A 154 6.46 -10.40 -1.57
C LEU A 154 5.18 -11.01 -2.13
N SER A 155 5.02 -12.33 -1.93
CA SER A 155 3.83 -13.08 -2.40
C SER A 155 2.57 -12.60 -1.69
N LEU A 156 1.45 -12.59 -2.43
CA LEU A 156 0.11 -12.33 -1.92
C LEU A 156 -0.64 -13.61 -1.48
N GLU A 157 0.06 -14.69 -1.22
CA GLU A 157 -0.56 -15.94 -0.74
C GLU A 157 -1.07 -15.83 0.71
N LYS A 158 -0.33 -15.10 1.56
CA LYS A 158 -0.69 -14.89 2.97
C LYS A 158 -1.12 -13.44 3.18
N ILE A 159 -2.42 -13.23 3.15
CA ILE A 159 -3.01 -11.92 3.32
C ILE A 159 -4.14 -11.96 4.34
N SER A 160 -4.41 -10.81 4.96
CA SER A 160 -5.59 -10.55 5.76
C SER A 160 -6.17 -9.21 5.31
N ALA A 161 -7.38 -9.22 4.77
CA ALA A 161 -8.01 -8.02 4.25
C ALA A 161 -9.28 -7.69 5.03
N LYS A 162 -9.53 -6.40 5.24
CA LYS A 162 -10.66 -5.91 6.03
C LYS A 162 -11.21 -4.63 5.44
N ALA A 163 -12.53 -4.53 5.38
CA ALA A 163 -13.23 -3.33 4.95
C ALA A 163 -14.38 -2.98 5.92
N ARG A 164 -14.65 -1.69 6.03
CA ARG A 164 -15.87 -1.15 6.61
C ARG A 164 -16.44 -0.11 5.67
N SER A 165 -17.73 -0.19 5.39
CA SER A 165 -18.48 0.77 4.61
C SER A 165 -19.86 1.00 5.24
N GLY A 166 -20.53 2.08 4.85
CA GLY A 166 -21.90 2.39 5.25
C GLY A 166 -22.01 3.43 6.35
N ASP A 167 -23.22 3.63 6.79
CA ASP A 167 -23.65 4.64 7.75
C ASP A 167 -23.15 4.36 9.18
N PRO A 168 -23.27 5.32 10.11
CA PRO A 168 -23.05 5.07 11.53
C PRO A 168 -24.02 4.00 12.06
N SER A 169 -23.54 3.23 13.02
CA SER A 169 -24.35 2.24 13.75
C SER A 169 -24.64 2.82 15.13
N ASP A 170 -25.65 3.69 15.21
CA ASP A 170 -26.10 4.22 16.49
C ASP A 170 -26.84 3.15 17.29
N ASP A 171 -26.78 3.24 18.61
CA ASP A 171 -27.62 2.44 19.49
C ASP A 171 -29.09 2.87 19.38
N GLU A 172 -30.01 1.94 19.58
CA GLU A 172 -31.44 2.17 19.37
C GLU A 172 -31.97 3.34 20.24
N GLU A 173 -31.45 3.48 21.45
CA GLU A 173 -31.80 4.56 22.39
C GLU A 173 -31.31 5.95 21.95
N ASP A 174 -30.32 6.02 21.04
CA ASP A 174 -29.76 7.28 20.53
C ASP A 174 -30.49 7.78 19.26
N LEU A 175 -31.30 6.93 18.60
CA LEU A 175 -31.89 7.27 17.30
C LEU A 175 -32.82 8.49 17.35
N ASP A 176 -33.51 8.72 18.48
CA ASP A 176 -34.42 9.84 18.68
C ASP A 176 -33.72 11.14 19.13
N LEU A 177 -32.40 11.12 19.36
CA LEU A 177 -31.65 12.32 19.69
C LEU A 177 -31.60 13.30 18.52
N PRO A 178 -31.84 14.62 18.73
CA PRO A 178 -31.80 15.63 17.68
C PRO A 178 -30.34 16.00 17.29
N LEU A 179 -29.50 14.99 17.09
CA LEU A 179 -28.10 15.13 16.69
C LEU A 179 -27.92 14.65 15.27
N TRP A 180 -27.09 15.37 14.51
CA TRP A 180 -26.74 14.95 13.16
C TRP A 180 -25.83 13.70 13.22
N ALA A 181 -26.10 12.72 12.37
CA ALA A 181 -25.27 11.55 12.14
C ALA A 181 -25.14 11.29 10.63
N GLY A 182 -24.02 10.77 10.20
CA GLY A 182 -23.77 10.51 8.77
C GLY A 182 -22.30 10.24 8.47
N ILE A 183 -21.93 10.33 7.20
CA ILE A 183 -20.56 10.12 6.71
C ILE A 183 -20.01 11.40 6.08
N ILE A 184 -18.70 11.61 6.26
CA ILE A 184 -17.92 12.67 5.61
C ILE A 184 -16.95 11.96 4.67
N PRO A 185 -17.22 11.90 3.35
CA PRO A 185 -16.35 11.24 2.40
C PRO A 185 -14.94 11.87 2.36
N LEU A 186 -13.93 11.05 2.19
CA LEU A 186 -12.55 11.46 1.97
C LEU A 186 -12.11 10.95 0.60
N THR A 187 -11.52 11.85 -0.20
CA THR A 187 -11.07 11.54 -1.55
C THR A 187 -9.65 12.05 -1.75
N THR A 188 -8.77 11.18 -2.23
CA THR A 188 -7.45 11.59 -2.73
C THR A 188 -7.58 11.92 -4.20
N VAL A 189 -7.18 13.11 -4.61
CA VAL A 189 -7.21 13.57 -6.00
C VAL A 189 -5.82 13.91 -6.49
N GLN A 190 -5.53 13.56 -7.75
CA GLN A 190 -4.33 13.99 -8.43
C GLN A 190 -4.50 15.44 -8.90
N GLY A 191 -3.58 16.32 -8.50
CA GLY A 191 -3.58 17.72 -8.96
C GLY A 191 -2.98 17.88 -10.34
N SER A 192 -3.06 19.10 -10.89
CA SER A 192 -2.39 19.45 -12.15
C SER A 192 -0.88 19.36 -12.03
N ALA A 193 -0.21 18.93 -13.10
CA ALA A 193 1.26 18.86 -13.15
C ALA A 193 1.90 20.25 -12.97
N ILE A 194 2.94 20.32 -12.16
CA ILE A 194 3.72 21.55 -11.90
C ILE A 194 5.13 21.35 -12.47
N THR A 195 5.48 22.13 -13.49
CA THR A 195 6.79 22.05 -14.14
C THR A 195 7.91 22.50 -13.20
N ALA A 196 8.96 21.69 -13.08
CA ALA A 196 10.14 22.00 -12.30
C ALA A 196 10.88 23.23 -12.89
N LYS A 197 11.53 24.04 -12.03
CA LYS A 197 12.23 25.27 -12.46
C LYS A 197 13.28 25.02 -13.53
N ASN A 198 14.01 23.91 -13.46
CA ASN A 198 15.04 23.52 -14.43
C ASN A 198 14.49 22.88 -15.71
N ALA A 199 13.17 22.72 -15.82
CA ALA A 199 12.46 22.23 -17.00
C ALA A 199 11.53 23.31 -17.60
N ALA A 200 11.72 24.59 -17.23
CA ALA A 200 10.94 25.69 -17.76
C ALA A 200 11.05 25.76 -19.31
N GLY A 201 9.91 25.89 -19.99
CA GLY A 201 9.84 25.88 -21.46
C GLY A 201 9.68 24.48 -22.08
N ILE A 202 9.79 23.40 -21.32
CA ILE A 202 9.48 22.05 -21.80
C ILE A 202 7.99 21.79 -21.57
N ALA A 203 7.27 21.45 -22.63
CA ALA A 203 5.85 21.12 -22.52
C ALA A 203 5.64 19.84 -21.69
N VAL A 204 4.58 19.83 -20.86
CA VAL A 204 4.18 18.63 -20.13
C VAL A 204 3.77 17.54 -21.14
N PRO A 205 4.37 16.35 -21.08
CA PRO A 205 4.03 15.27 -22.02
C PRO A 205 2.56 14.85 -21.91
N PRO A 206 1.91 14.39 -22.99
CA PRO A 206 0.48 14.05 -23.00
C PRO A 206 0.07 12.95 -22.03
N HIS A 207 0.97 12.04 -21.66
CA HIS A 207 0.73 10.96 -20.71
C HIS A 207 0.83 11.41 -19.23
N ILE A 208 1.35 12.61 -18.96
CA ILE A 208 1.36 13.23 -17.63
C ILE A 208 0.15 14.15 -17.54
N LYS A 209 -0.83 13.76 -16.75
CA LYS A 209 -2.10 14.49 -16.58
C LYS A 209 -2.08 15.34 -15.33
#